data_9980624e15000b843cb17a42c18faeee
#
_entry.id   9980624e15000b843cb17a42c18faeee
#
_cell.length_a   1.000
_cell.length_b   1.000
_cell.length_c   1.000
_cell.angle_alpha   90.00
_cell.angle_beta   90.00
_cell.angle_gamma   90.00
#
_symmetry.space_group_name_H-M   'P 1'
#
loop_
_entity.id
_entity.type
_entity.pdbx_description
1 polymer ?
#
loop_
_entity_poly.entity_id
_entity_poly.type
_entity_poly.pdbx_seq_one_letter_code
_entity_poly.pdbx_strand_id
1 'polypeptide(L)'
;MKAIRQISKAEKDRINQIARQNVADWLKKNEQALTRRVLKIVCVSLNEEFGFGVERLSRLVKSVNKTTDEWHDNPCFWTMIDRRLEQIGIPFEKENYDELEY
;
A
#
# COMPACT_ATOMS: atom_id res chain seq x y z
N MET A 1 9.39 -31.46 35.43
CA MET A 1 9.30 -30.10 34.84
C MET A 1 10.39 -29.93 33.80
N LYS A 2 10.02 -29.67 32.59
CA LYS A 2 11.01 -29.44 31.53
C LYS A 2 11.65 -28.08 31.69
N ALA A 3 12.98 -28.06 31.77
CA ALA A 3 13.70 -26.80 31.75
C ALA A 3 13.46 -26.07 30.41
N ILE A 4 13.07 -24.82 30.46
CA ILE A 4 12.93 -24.01 29.28
C ILE A 4 14.34 -23.74 28.74
N ARG A 5 14.60 -24.17 27.51
CA ARG A 5 15.85 -23.92 26.87
C ARG A 5 16.05 -22.41 26.70
N GLN A 6 17.11 -21.89 27.28
CA GLN A 6 17.47 -20.50 27.04
C GLN A 6 18.02 -20.34 25.63
N ILE A 7 17.38 -19.46 24.89
CA ILE A 7 17.80 -19.09 23.53
C ILE A 7 18.89 -18.04 23.68
N SER A 8 20.00 -18.19 22.97
CA SER A 8 21.08 -17.22 22.97
C SER A 8 20.58 -15.89 22.37
N LYS A 9 21.27 -14.79 22.70
CA LYS A 9 20.94 -13.47 22.14
C LYS A 9 21.02 -13.49 20.61
N ALA A 10 22.04 -14.15 20.05
CA ALA A 10 22.20 -14.29 18.59
C ALA A 10 21.04 -15.06 17.96
N GLU A 11 20.56 -16.12 18.61
CA GLU A 11 19.38 -16.87 18.12
C GLU A 11 18.10 -16.03 18.20
N LYS A 12 17.91 -15.27 19.29
CA LYS A 12 16.77 -14.33 19.41
C LYS A 12 16.79 -13.28 18.32
N ASP A 13 17.94 -12.69 18.05
CA ASP A 13 18.07 -11.68 17.01
C ASP A 13 17.77 -12.25 15.63
N ARG A 14 18.22 -13.47 15.37
CA ARG A 14 17.91 -14.19 14.12
C ARG A 14 16.41 -14.46 13.97
N ILE A 15 15.77 -14.98 15.01
CA ILE A 15 14.33 -15.25 15.01
C ILE A 15 13.54 -13.98 14.80
N ASN A 16 13.90 -12.89 15.48
CA ASN A 16 13.25 -11.60 15.33
C ASN A 16 13.42 -11.04 13.91
N GLN A 17 14.60 -11.20 13.32
CA GLN A 17 14.87 -10.79 11.94
C GLN A 17 14.01 -11.54 10.95
N ILE A 18 13.90 -12.87 11.08
CA ILE A 18 13.06 -13.71 10.23
C ILE A 18 11.58 -13.32 10.38
N ALA A 19 11.12 -13.12 11.62
CA ALA A 19 9.75 -12.71 11.89
C ALA A 19 9.43 -11.35 11.26
N ARG A 20 10.32 -10.37 11.37
CA ARG A 20 10.15 -9.05 10.75
C ARG A 20 10.09 -9.15 9.23
N GLN A 21 10.95 -9.96 8.64
CA GLN A 21 10.97 -10.16 7.19
C GLN A 21 9.67 -10.82 6.70
N ASN A 22 9.18 -11.82 7.41
CA ASN A 22 7.93 -12.51 7.09
C ASN A 22 6.73 -11.56 7.18
N VAL A 23 6.68 -10.72 8.20
CA VAL A 23 5.62 -9.70 8.37
C VAL A 23 5.68 -8.68 7.23
N ALA A 24 6.88 -8.20 6.88
CA ALA A 24 7.06 -7.25 5.80
C ALA A 24 6.60 -7.82 4.46
N ASP A 25 6.95 -9.07 4.15
CA ASP A 25 6.54 -9.76 2.93
C ASP A 25 5.01 -9.96 2.89
N TRP A 26 4.41 -10.34 4.02
CA TRP A 26 2.97 -10.51 4.15
C TRP A 26 2.23 -9.19 3.92
N LEU A 27 2.68 -8.10 4.54
CA LEU A 27 2.10 -6.76 4.38
C LEU A 27 2.17 -6.32 2.92
N LYS A 28 3.31 -6.50 2.27
CA LYS A 28 3.49 -6.14 0.86
C LYS A 28 2.52 -6.89 -0.04
N LYS A 29 2.36 -8.21 0.15
CA LYS A 29 1.42 -9.03 -0.63
C LYS A 29 -0.02 -8.60 -0.41
N ASN A 30 -0.42 -8.34 0.84
CA ASN A 30 -1.78 -7.94 1.18
C ASN A 30 -2.10 -6.53 0.68
N GLU A 31 -1.15 -5.63 0.75
CA GLU A 31 -1.26 -4.27 0.20
C GLU A 31 -1.54 -4.31 -1.30
N GLN A 32 -0.79 -5.10 -2.06
CA GLN A 32 -1.00 -5.26 -3.50
C GLN A 32 -2.36 -5.87 -3.82
N ALA A 33 -2.79 -6.88 -3.06
CA ALA A 33 -4.09 -7.52 -3.23
C ALA A 33 -5.22 -6.54 -2.93
N LEU A 34 -5.11 -5.76 -1.86
CA LEU A 34 -6.10 -4.76 -1.47
C LEU A 34 -6.20 -3.65 -2.52
N THR A 35 -5.07 -3.15 -3.01
CA THR A 35 -5.02 -2.15 -4.07
C THR A 35 -5.74 -2.63 -5.33
N ARG A 36 -5.51 -3.86 -5.75
CA ARG A 36 -6.19 -4.44 -6.91
C ARG A 36 -7.69 -4.55 -6.70
N ARG A 37 -8.14 -4.95 -5.51
CA ARG A 37 -9.56 -5.06 -5.18
C ARG A 37 -10.26 -3.71 -5.20
N VAL A 38 -9.64 -2.70 -4.59
CA VAL A 38 -10.16 -1.33 -4.62
C VAL A 38 -10.23 -0.80 -6.06
N LEU A 39 -9.20 -1.05 -6.86
CA LEU A 39 -9.17 -0.64 -8.26
C LEU A 39 -10.30 -1.29 -9.08
N LYS A 40 -10.61 -2.55 -8.83
CA LYS A 40 -11.74 -3.23 -9.46
C LYS A 40 -13.07 -2.55 -9.12
N ILE A 41 -13.27 -2.20 -7.86
CA ILE A 41 -14.46 -1.48 -7.40
C ILE A 41 -14.54 -0.11 -8.09
N VAL A 42 -13.45 0.62 -8.16
CA VAL A 42 -13.38 1.93 -8.81
C VAL A 42 -13.74 1.81 -10.29
N CYS A 43 -13.21 0.82 -10.99
CA CYS A 43 -13.51 0.59 -12.41
C CYS A 43 -15.00 0.31 -12.64
N VAL A 44 -15.59 -0.54 -11.82
CA VAL A 44 -17.04 -0.85 -11.92
C VAL A 44 -17.85 0.40 -11.63
N SER A 45 -17.51 1.16 -10.61
CA SER A 45 -18.22 2.39 -10.24
C SER A 45 -18.15 3.45 -11.35
N LEU A 46 -16.97 3.62 -11.97
CA LEU A 46 -16.79 4.57 -13.07
C LEU A 46 -17.60 4.14 -14.31
N ASN A 47 -17.68 2.85 -14.57
CA ASN A 47 -18.52 2.35 -15.67
C ASN A 47 -20.00 2.63 -15.40
N GLU A 48 -20.48 2.35 -14.19
CA GLU A 48 -21.89 2.54 -13.83
C GLU A 48 -22.29 4.01 -13.78
N GLU A 49 -21.46 4.87 -13.16
CA GLU A 49 -21.81 6.28 -12.95
C GLU A 49 -21.51 7.17 -14.17
N PHE A 50 -20.43 6.89 -14.89
CA PHE A 50 -19.95 7.75 -15.96
C PHE A 50 -19.92 7.08 -17.33
N GLY A 51 -20.25 5.80 -17.42
CA GLY A 51 -20.25 5.06 -18.68
C GLY A 51 -18.86 4.85 -19.28
N PHE A 52 -17.80 4.85 -18.45
CA PHE A 52 -16.45 4.63 -18.93
C PHE A 52 -16.30 3.22 -19.50
N GLY A 53 -15.89 3.14 -20.76
CA GLY A 53 -15.63 1.87 -21.44
C GLY A 53 -14.18 1.39 -21.27
N VAL A 54 -13.86 0.34 -22.02
CA VAL A 54 -12.55 -0.36 -21.94
C VAL A 54 -11.36 0.57 -22.10
N GLU A 55 -11.40 1.51 -23.05
CA GLU A 55 -10.28 2.40 -23.32
C GLU A 55 -9.97 3.32 -22.13
N ARG A 56 -11.00 3.97 -21.58
CA ARG A 56 -10.85 4.88 -20.45
C ARG A 56 -10.44 4.15 -19.18
N LEU A 57 -11.03 2.98 -18.93
CA LEU A 57 -10.67 2.16 -17.78
C LEU A 57 -9.25 1.61 -17.90
N SER A 58 -8.82 1.24 -19.10
CA SER A 58 -7.44 0.80 -19.34
C SER A 58 -6.43 1.92 -19.07
N ARG A 59 -6.75 3.15 -19.47
CA ARG A 59 -5.91 4.33 -19.17
C ARG A 59 -5.84 4.59 -17.68
N LEU A 60 -6.96 4.46 -16.98
CA LEU A 60 -7.02 4.63 -15.53
C LEU A 60 -6.12 3.60 -14.83
N VAL A 61 -6.24 2.33 -15.19
CA VAL A 61 -5.43 1.25 -14.61
C VAL A 61 -3.94 1.50 -14.83
N LYS A 62 -3.54 1.89 -16.03
CA LYS A 62 -2.15 2.23 -16.33
C LYS A 62 -1.65 3.41 -15.48
N SER A 63 -2.47 4.45 -15.34
CA SER A 63 -2.14 5.62 -14.54
C SER A 63 -1.98 5.25 -13.05
N VAL A 64 -2.89 4.45 -12.51
CA VAL A 64 -2.82 3.98 -11.12
C VAL A 64 -1.56 3.15 -10.90
N ASN A 65 -1.25 2.23 -11.80
CA ASN A 65 -0.03 1.40 -11.69
C ASN A 65 1.24 2.26 -11.72
N LYS A 66 1.31 3.22 -12.62
CA LYS A 66 2.43 4.15 -12.69
C LYS A 66 2.61 4.96 -11.41
N THR A 67 1.52 5.50 -10.88
CA THR A 67 1.54 6.30 -9.66
C THR A 67 1.91 5.44 -8.45
N THR A 68 1.40 4.21 -8.39
CA THR A 68 1.73 3.26 -7.32
C THR A 68 3.21 2.87 -7.34
N ASP A 69 3.81 2.70 -8.52
CA ASP A 69 5.23 2.42 -8.65
C ASP A 69 6.09 3.56 -8.09
N GLU A 70 5.66 4.81 -8.26
CA GLU A 70 6.35 5.98 -7.70
C GLU A 70 6.33 6.00 -6.17
N TRP A 71 5.36 5.37 -5.53
CA TRP A 71 5.23 5.34 -4.08
C TRP A 71 6.47 4.78 -3.38
N HIS A 72 7.01 3.69 -3.88
CA HIS A 72 8.15 3.03 -3.23
C HIS A 72 9.46 3.83 -3.32
N ASP A 73 9.58 4.69 -4.32
CA ASP A 73 10.79 5.45 -4.59
C ASP A 73 10.77 6.87 -4.01
N ASN A 74 9.62 7.32 -3.50
CA ASN A 74 9.45 8.69 -3.05
C ASN A 74 8.94 8.74 -1.60
N PRO A 75 9.78 9.16 -0.64
CA PRO A 75 9.36 9.24 0.77
C PRO A 75 8.28 10.30 1.03
N CYS A 76 8.11 11.25 0.12
CA CYS A 76 7.07 12.30 0.22
C CYS A 76 5.85 12.02 -0.63
N PHE A 77 5.66 10.78 -1.09
CA PHE A 77 4.59 10.40 -2.01
C PHE A 77 3.21 10.82 -1.51
N TRP A 78 2.84 10.45 -0.29
CA TRP A 78 1.52 10.74 0.25
C TRP A 78 1.27 12.22 0.46
N THR A 79 2.30 12.97 0.86
CA THR A 79 2.22 14.44 0.98
C THR A 79 1.97 15.07 -0.40
N MET A 80 2.61 14.55 -1.43
CA MET A 80 2.39 15.01 -2.81
C MET A 80 0.98 14.67 -3.31
N ILE A 81 0.46 13.49 -3.00
CA ILE A 81 -0.89 13.08 -3.35
C ILE A 81 -1.93 13.99 -2.68
N ASP A 82 -1.76 14.27 -1.40
CA ASP A 82 -2.66 15.18 -0.67
C ASP A 82 -2.67 16.58 -1.28
N ARG A 83 -1.50 17.07 -1.64
CA ARG A 83 -1.36 18.38 -2.28
C ARG A 83 -2.07 18.42 -3.63
N ARG A 84 -1.94 17.36 -4.43
CA ARG A 84 -2.65 17.23 -5.70
C ARG A 84 -4.16 17.20 -5.52
N LEU A 85 -4.64 16.48 -4.52
CA LEU A 85 -6.06 16.40 -4.20
C LEU A 85 -6.61 17.76 -3.77
N GLU A 86 -5.87 18.53 -2.97
CA GLU A 86 -6.22 19.89 -2.59
C GLU A 86 -6.33 20.81 -3.82
N GLN A 87 -5.40 20.68 -4.77
CA GLN A 87 -5.42 21.45 -6.02
C GLN A 87 -6.63 21.13 -6.89
N ILE A 88 -7.06 19.87 -6.89
CA ILE A 88 -8.26 19.41 -7.60
C ILE A 88 -9.54 19.88 -6.89
N GLY A 89 -9.46 20.16 -5.60
CA GLY A 89 -10.59 20.58 -4.78
C GLY A 89 -11.28 19.44 -4.05
N ILE A 90 -10.58 18.33 -3.82
CA ILE A 90 -11.08 17.17 -3.08
C ILE A 90 -10.27 17.03 -1.79
N PRO A 91 -10.70 17.63 -0.68
CA PRO A 91 -9.98 17.49 0.58
C PRO A 91 -10.28 16.15 1.24
N PHE A 92 -9.25 15.34 1.44
CA PHE A 92 -9.32 14.19 2.34
C PHE A 92 -8.74 14.59 3.70
N GLU A 93 -9.12 13.86 4.75
CA GLU A 93 -8.52 14.03 6.06
C GLU A 93 -7.03 13.72 5.99
N LYS A 94 -6.23 14.57 6.65
CA LYS A 94 -4.78 14.33 6.72
C LYS A 94 -4.50 13.19 7.67
N GLU A 95 -3.71 12.25 7.20
CA GLU A 95 -3.24 11.10 7.97
C GLU A 95 -1.80 11.31 8.41
N ASN A 96 -1.41 10.63 9.47
CA ASN A 96 -0.01 10.58 9.88
C ASN A 96 0.70 9.45 9.11
N TYR A 97 1.36 9.81 8.04
CA TYR A 97 2.02 8.83 7.16
C TYR A 97 3.28 8.22 7.77
N ASP A 98 3.85 8.84 8.80
CA ASP A 98 5.01 8.30 9.49
C ASP A 98 4.69 6.97 10.21
N GLU A 99 3.44 6.78 10.62
CA GLU A 99 2.98 5.54 11.24
C GLU A 99 2.84 4.38 10.24
N LEU A 100 2.84 4.68 8.94
CA LEU A 100 2.68 3.72 7.87
C LEU A 100 4.01 3.27 7.26
N GLU A 101 5.13 3.75 7.77
CA GLU A 101 6.46 3.28 7.35
C GLU A 101 6.70 1.86 7.85
N TYR A 102 6.92 0.96 6.93
CA TYR A 102 7.23 -0.43 7.18
C TYR A 102 8.72 -0.70 7.26
#